data_13186786ccb2ce62467fce102fbb7c29
#
_entry.id   13186786ccb2ce62467fce102fbb7c29
#
_cell.length_a   1.000
_cell.length_b   1.000
_cell.length_c   1.000
_cell.angle_alpha   90.00
_cell.angle_beta   90.00
_cell.angle_gamma   90.00
#
_symmetry.space_group_name_H-M   'P 1'
#
loop_
_entity.id
_entity.type
_entity.pdbx_description
1 polymer ?
#
loop_
_entity_poly.entity_id
_entity_poly.type
_entity_poly.pdbx_seq_one_letter_code
_entity_poly.pdbx_strand_id
1 'polypeptide(L)'
;LRQQADKPKGQPNFSLADFVAPKESGRVDYVGGFACTAGPEVHDLARHFEEKHDDYSALIVKALGDRFAEAFAERLHKWARDQWEFGLTENLTSEEIIREKYRGIRPAPGYPACPDHTEKWELFKLLDATNHTGISLTESLAMFPASSVSGLYFAHPEAKYFAVGKLDRDQIHDYATRKNMEPTEAERWLRPYLNYDPDSVLTKPCLPGAKVESMV
;
A
#
# COMPACT_ATOMS: atom_id res chain seq x y z
N LEU A 1 4.08 8.87 0.56
CA LEU A 1 4.10 9.22 1.98
C LEU A 1 5.43 8.82 2.61
N ARG A 2 5.94 9.67 3.51
CA ARG A 2 7.21 9.46 4.24
C ARG A 2 6.92 9.33 5.74
N GLN A 3 7.71 8.51 6.43
CA GLN A 3 7.70 8.47 7.89
C GLN A 3 7.97 9.87 8.47
N GLN A 4 7.29 10.22 9.56
CA GLN A 4 7.51 11.43 10.36
C GLN A 4 7.79 11.05 11.83
N ALA A 5 8.55 9.98 12.02
CA ALA A 5 8.92 9.51 13.34
C ALA A 5 10.17 10.27 13.85
N ASP A 6 10.16 10.59 15.15
CA ASP A 6 11.38 11.03 15.83
C ASP A 6 12.34 9.84 16.00
N LYS A 7 13.48 9.89 15.32
CA LYS A 7 14.46 8.81 15.27
C LYS A 7 15.83 9.29 15.75
N PRO A 8 16.64 8.37 16.29
CA PRO A 8 18.03 8.69 16.62
C PRO A 8 18.78 9.28 15.42
N LYS A 9 19.73 10.16 15.70
CA LYS A 9 20.55 10.80 14.66
C LYS A 9 21.20 9.77 13.74
N GLY A 10 21.04 9.96 12.44
CA GLY A 10 21.56 9.06 11.41
C GLY A 10 20.60 7.95 10.96
N GLN A 11 19.42 7.82 11.57
CA GLN A 11 18.39 6.91 11.08
C GLN A 11 17.40 7.67 10.18
N PRO A 12 17.29 7.31 8.87
CA PRO A 12 16.39 8.01 7.95
C PRO A 12 14.93 7.67 8.19
N ASN A 13 14.06 8.59 7.87
CA ASN A 13 12.63 8.36 7.68
C ASN A 13 12.39 7.91 6.24
N PHE A 14 11.85 6.69 6.07
CA PHE A 14 11.66 6.07 4.77
C PHE A 14 10.38 6.50 4.06
N SER A 15 10.45 6.52 2.74
CA SER A 15 9.33 6.55 1.79
C SER A 15 9.57 5.48 0.72
N LEU A 16 8.54 4.92 0.12
CA LEU A 16 8.70 4.00 -1.02
C LEU A 16 9.44 4.67 -2.20
N ALA A 17 9.31 5.99 -2.35
CA ALA A 17 10.03 6.76 -3.37
C ALA A 17 11.56 6.70 -3.21
N ASP A 18 12.08 6.39 -2.03
CA ASP A 18 13.53 6.26 -1.80
C ASP A 18 14.12 5.02 -2.51
N PHE A 19 13.27 4.09 -2.94
CA PHE A 19 13.65 2.87 -3.64
C PHE A 19 13.54 2.98 -5.16
N VAL A 20 13.37 4.19 -5.69
CA VAL A 20 13.34 4.50 -7.12
C VAL A 20 14.30 5.64 -7.39
N ALA A 21 15.02 5.57 -8.53
CA ALA A 21 15.96 6.62 -8.91
C ALA A 21 15.23 7.98 -9.06
N PRO A 22 15.73 9.05 -8.42
CA PRO A 22 15.13 10.36 -8.57
C PRO A 22 15.26 10.88 -9.99
N LYS A 23 14.26 11.62 -10.47
CA LYS A 23 14.19 12.15 -11.83
C LYS A 23 15.43 12.97 -12.19
N GLU A 24 15.95 13.72 -11.25
CA GLU A 24 17.12 14.60 -11.40
C GLU A 24 18.43 13.81 -11.61
N SER A 25 18.45 12.51 -11.26
CA SER A 25 19.62 11.65 -11.48
C SER A 25 19.88 11.33 -12.96
N GLY A 26 18.88 11.55 -13.82
CA GLY A 26 18.94 11.17 -15.24
C GLY A 26 18.99 9.65 -15.48
N ARG A 27 18.85 8.83 -14.45
CA ARG A 27 18.81 7.37 -14.56
C ARG A 27 17.39 6.93 -14.88
N VAL A 28 17.27 5.98 -15.80
CA VAL A 28 16.01 5.27 -16.04
C VAL A 28 15.87 4.19 -14.97
N ASP A 29 14.74 4.17 -14.31
CA ASP A 29 14.39 3.17 -13.32
C ASP A 29 12.92 2.76 -13.50
N TYR A 30 12.52 1.62 -12.91
CA TYR A 30 11.21 1.03 -13.14
C TYR A 30 10.55 0.65 -11.83
N VAL A 31 9.25 0.92 -11.77
CA VAL A 31 8.33 0.38 -10.75
C VAL A 31 7.39 -0.57 -11.46
N GLY A 32 7.24 -1.77 -10.93
CA GLY A 32 6.27 -2.72 -11.46
C GLY A 32 4.97 -2.71 -10.68
N GLY A 33 3.96 -3.34 -11.26
CA GLY A 33 2.69 -3.56 -10.61
C GLY A 33 2.14 -4.94 -10.90
N PHE A 34 1.26 -5.44 -10.04
CA PHE A 34 0.55 -6.70 -10.26
C PHE A 34 -0.85 -6.66 -9.66
N ALA A 35 -1.71 -7.50 -10.21
CA ALA A 35 -3.00 -7.87 -9.65
C ALA A 35 -3.28 -9.33 -9.98
N CYS A 36 -3.73 -10.10 -9.02
CA CYS A 36 -4.10 -11.51 -9.20
C CYS A 36 -5.27 -11.89 -8.29
N THR A 37 -5.96 -12.96 -8.66
CA THR A 37 -7.12 -13.47 -7.92
C THR A 37 -7.15 -14.99 -7.95
N ALA A 38 -7.73 -15.59 -6.93
CA ALA A 38 -8.08 -17.01 -6.93
C ALA A 38 -9.36 -17.32 -7.76
N GLY A 39 -10.01 -16.29 -8.28
CA GLY A 39 -11.20 -16.38 -9.14
C GLY A 39 -12.53 -16.13 -8.42
N PRO A 40 -13.56 -15.75 -9.17
CA PRO A 40 -14.90 -15.55 -8.64
C PRO A 40 -15.54 -16.84 -8.13
N GLU A 41 -15.09 -17.99 -8.62
CA GLU A 41 -15.62 -19.33 -8.26
C GLU A 41 -15.43 -19.63 -6.77
N VAL A 42 -14.45 -19.04 -6.10
CA VAL A 42 -14.29 -19.13 -4.64
C VAL A 42 -15.52 -18.56 -3.92
N HIS A 43 -16.00 -17.42 -4.40
CA HIS A 43 -17.20 -16.79 -3.84
C HIS A 43 -18.45 -17.65 -4.08
N ASP A 44 -18.62 -18.16 -5.28
CA ASP A 44 -19.78 -18.99 -5.64
C ASP A 44 -19.80 -20.31 -4.86
N LEU A 45 -18.63 -20.93 -4.69
CA LEU A 45 -18.52 -22.15 -3.89
C LEU A 45 -18.80 -21.89 -2.40
N ALA A 46 -18.31 -20.78 -1.85
CA ALA A 46 -18.60 -20.42 -0.48
C ALA A 46 -20.10 -20.19 -0.26
N ARG A 47 -20.74 -19.44 -1.17
CA ARG A 47 -22.20 -19.20 -1.14
C ARG A 47 -23.00 -20.49 -1.21
N HIS A 48 -22.59 -21.47 -2.01
CA HIS A 48 -23.26 -22.78 -2.06
C HIS A 48 -23.28 -23.50 -0.70
N PHE A 49 -22.23 -23.36 0.11
CA PHE A 49 -22.22 -23.89 1.47
C PHE A 49 -23.09 -23.05 2.41
N GLU A 50 -23.05 -21.71 2.30
CA GLU A 50 -23.88 -20.80 3.10
C GLU A 50 -25.40 -21.08 2.89
N GLU A 51 -25.83 -21.32 1.64
CA GLU A 51 -27.23 -21.68 1.30
C GLU A 51 -27.67 -23.01 1.94
N LYS A 52 -26.72 -23.87 2.27
CA LYS A 52 -26.94 -25.13 3.00
C LYS A 52 -26.78 -24.99 4.52
N HIS A 53 -26.58 -23.78 5.04
CA HIS A 53 -26.29 -23.50 6.44
C HIS A 53 -25.01 -24.20 6.94
N ASP A 54 -24.04 -24.43 6.04
CA ASP A 54 -22.71 -24.97 6.36
C ASP A 54 -21.68 -23.83 6.36
N ASP A 55 -21.77 -22.99 7.38
CA ASP A 55 -20.89 -21.82 7.54
C ASP A 55 -19.42 -22.22 7.73
N TYR A 56 -19.17 -23.42 8.29
CA TYR A 56 -17.82 -23.91 8.47
C TYR A 56 -17.13 -24.20 7.13
N SER A 57 -17.79 -24.95 6.24
CA SER A 57 -17.24 -25.22 4.90
C SER A 57 -17.09 -23.93 4.09
N ALA A 58 -18.04 -23.00 4.17
CA ALA A 58 -17.95 -21.69 3.54
C ALA A 58 -16.72 -20.90 4.01
N LEU A 59 -16.46 -20.88 5.33
CA LEU A 59 -15.26 -20.24 5.89
C LEU A 59 -13.97 -20.88 5.39
N ILE A 60 -13.92 -22.21 5.34
CA ILE A 60 -12.73 -22.94 4.83
C ILE A 60 -12.47 -22.60 3.36
N VAL A 61 -13.51 -22.57 2.53
CA VAL A 61 -13.40 -22.21 1.10
C VAL A 61 -12.82 -20.80 0.94
N LYS A 62 -13.33 -19.81 1.69
CA LYS A 62 -12.83 -18.43 1.67
C LYS A 62 -11.36 -18.38 2.11
N ALA A 63 -11.02 -19.04 3.21
CA ALA A 63 -9.65 -19.09 3.72
C ALA A 63 -8.67 -19.75 2.72
N LEU A 64 -9.09 -20.81 2.03
CA LEU A 64 -8.28 -21.44 0.99
C LEU A 64 -8.10 -20.51 -0.22
N GLY A 65 -9.17 -19.83 -0.65
CA GLY A 65 -9.11 -18.84 -1.72
C GLY A 65 -8.07 -17.75 -1.43
N ASP A 66 -8.09 -17.20 -0.22
CA ASP A 66 -7.13 -16.18 0.21
C ASP A 66 -5.68 -16.74 0.18
N ARG A 67 -5.47 -17.97 0.65
CA ARG A 67 -4.14 -18.61 0.61
C ARG A 67 -3.66 -18.86 -0.81
N PHE A 68 -4.54 -19.23 -1.73
CA PHE A 68 -4.19 -19.38 -3.14
C PHE A 68 -3.83 -18.05 -3.79
N ALA A 69 -4.59 -16.98 -3.53
CA ALA A 69 -4.28 -15.65 -4.05
C ALA A 69 -2.91 -15.14 -3.55
N GLU A 70 -2.62 -15.32 -2.25
CA GLU A 70 -1.33 -14.95 -1.65
C GLU A 70 -0.17 -15.79 -2.21
N ALA A 71 -0.33 -17.10 -2.34
CA ALA A 71 0.68 -17.98 -2.94
C ALA A 71 0.93 -17.62 -4.41
N PHE A 72 -0.11 -17.23 -5.12
CA PHE A 72 0.02 -16.78 -6.51
C PHE A 72 0.75 -15.43 -6.60
N ALA A 73 0.47 -14.49 -5.71
CA ALA A 73 1.21 -13.23 -5.62
C ALA A 73 2.70 -13.46 -5.35
N GLU A 74 3.04 -14.42 -4.48
CA GLU A 74 4.43 -14.83 -4.22
C GLU A 74 5.08 -15.40 -5.50
N ARG A 75 4.38 -16.29 -6.18
CA ARG A 75 4.86 -16.88 -7.45
C ARG A 75 5.05 -15.83 -8.54
N LEU A 76 4.12 -14.87 -8.66
CA LEU A 76 4.24 -13.75 -9.59
C LEU A 76 5.45 -12.86 -9.28
N HIS A 77 5.71 -12.58 -8.02
CA HIS A 77 6.89 -11.79 -7.63
C HIS A 77 8.20 -12.53 -7.99
N LYS A 78 8.27 -13.85 -7.73
CA LYS A 78 9.43 -14.65 -8.18
C LYS A 78 9.60 -14.58 -9.70
N TRP A 79 8.51 -14.76 -10.44
CA TRP A 79 8.52 -14.68 -11.90
C TRP A 79 8.98 -13.30 -12.39
N ALA A 80 8.48 -12.21 -11.79
CA ALA A 80 8.90 -10.85 -12.14
C ALA A 80 10.39 -10.61 -11.89
N ARG A 81 10.93 -11.08 -10.76
CA ARG A 81 12.36 -10.99 -10.45
C ARG A 81 13.22 -11.73 -11.49
N ASP A 82 12.75 -12.90 -11.94
CA ASP A 82 13.44 -13.67 -12.98
C ASP A 82 13.39 -12.97 -14.35
N GLN A 83 12.21 -12.42 -14.74
CA GLN A 83 12.04 -11.70 -16.00
C GLN A 83 12.87 -10.41 -16.06
N TRP A 84 13.06 -9.75 -14.93
CA TRP A 84 13.90 -8.55 -14.81
C TRP A 84 15.35 -8.86 -14.48
N GLU A 85 15.74 -10.12 -14.54
CA GLU A 85 17.10 -10.65 -14.44
C GLU A 85 17.81 -10.48 -13.08
N PHE A 86 17.24 -9.75 -12.12
CA PHE A 86 17.86 -9.59 -10.81
C PHE A 86 17.56 -10.74 -9.82
N GLY A 87 16.62 -11.62 -10.14
CA GLY A 87 16.29 -12.83 -9.39
C GLY A 87 16.92 -14.12 -9.91
N LEU A 88 17.58 -14.09 -11.08
CA LEU A 88 18.10 -15.31 -11.73
C LEU A 88 19.15 -16.05 -10.92
N THR A 89 19.92 -15.36 -10.11
CA THR A 89 20.97 -15.94 -9.25
C THR A 89 20.45 -16.31 -7.86
N GLU A 90 19.19 -16.03 -7.55
CA GLU A 90 18.57 -16.38 -6.28
C GLU A 90 18.31 -17.90 -6.23
N ASN A 91 19.04 -18.60 -5.38
CA ASN A 91 18.82 -20.03 -5.14
C ASN A 91 18.18 -20.19 -3.76
N LEU A 92 16.94 -19.74 -3.64
CA LEU A 92 16.20 -19.69 -2.38
C LEU A 92 15.29 -20.91 -2.21
N THR A 93 15.32 -21.48 -1.03
CA THR A 93 14.36 -22.50 -0.61
C THR A 93 12.96 -21.89 -0.40
N SER A 94 11.92 -22.72 -0.36
CA SER A 94 10.56 -22.25 -0.07
C SER A 94 10.47 -21.52 1.28
N GLU A 95 11.19 -21.98 2.31
CA GLU A 95 11.25 -21.29 3.60
C GLU A 95 11.89 -19.89 3.50
N GLU A 96 12.92 -19.75 2.70
CA GLU A 96 13.61 -18.48 2.49
C GLU A 96 12.75 -17.50 1.69
N ILE A 97 11.97 -17.99 0.74
CA ILE A 97 10.98 -17.18 0.02
C ILE A 97 9.89 -16.70 0.98
N ILE A 98 9.35 -17.57 1.82
CA ILE A 98 8.35 -17.21 2.84
C ILE A 98 8.92 -16.18 3.85
N ARG A 99 10.22 -16.24 4.14
CA ARG A 99 10.93 -15.28 5.00
C ARG A 99 11.40 -14.03 4.25
N GLU A 100 10.96 -13.85 3.01
CA GLU A 100 11.26 -12.68 2.17
C GLU A 100 12.77 -12.39 2.03
N LYS A 101 13.61 -13.43 1.92
CA LYS A 101 15.06 -13.28 1.75
C LYS A 101 15.50 -12.94 0.33
N TYR A 102 14.58 -12.71 -0.55
CA TYR A 102 14.83 -12.25 -1.91
C TYR A 102 15.09 -10.74 -1.95
N ARG A 103 15.68 -10.29 -3.05
CA ARG A 103 15.86 -8.86 -3.34
C ARG A 103 14.53 -8.21 -3.73
N GLY A 104 14.31 -6.98 -3.23
CA GLY A 104 13.13 -6.18 -3.55
C GLY A 104 11.95 -6.44 -2.59
N ILE A 105 10.89 -5.70 -2.81
CA ILE A 105 9.65 -5.77 -2.02
C ILE A 105 8.42 -5.66 -2.94
N ARG A 106 7.27 -6.12 -2.44
CA ARG A 106 5.97 -5.98 -3.10
C ARG A 106 4.92 -5.30 -2.21
N PRO A 107 5.09 -4.02 -1.86
CA PRO A 107 4.14 -3.33 -1.01
C PRO A 107 2.79 -3.16 -1.72
N ALA A 108 1.71 -3.22 -0.94
CA ALA A 108 0.35 -3.08 -1.43
C ALA A 108 -0.33 -1.83 -0.86
N PRO A 109 -1.18 -1.11 -1.65
CA PRO A 109 -2.01 -0.03 -1.15
C PRO A 109 -2.97 -0.48 -0.05
N GLY A 110 -3.00 0.27 1.07
CA GLY A 110 -3.74 -0.06 2.28
C GLY A 110 -2.90 -0.75 3.37
N TYR A 111 -1.63 -1.06 3.10
CA TYR A 111 -0.69 -1.65 4.05
C TYR A 111 0.26 -0.60 4.65
N PRO A 112 0.95 -0.91 5.75
CA PRO A 112 1.72 0.08 6.50
C PRO A 112 2.75 0.89 5.72
N ALA A 113 3.37 0.32 4.66
CA ALA A 113 4.33 1.03 3.81
C ALA A 113 3.67 1.90 2.73
N CYS A 114 2.41 1.60 2.37
CA CYS A 114 1.61 2.31 1.37
C CYS A 114 0.17 2.46 1.88
N PRO A 115 -0.10 3.31 2.91
CA PRO A 115 -1.37 3.29 3.63
C PRO A 115 -2.57 3.79 2.83
N ASP A 116 -2.35 4.55 1.75
CA ASP A 116 -3.45 5.09 0.94
C ASP A 116 -4.03 4.03 -0.01
N HIS A 117 -5.30 3.70 0.21
CA HIS A 117 -6.05 2.81 -0.67
C HIS A 117 -6.29 3.39 -2.07
N THR A 118 -6.28 4.73 -2.22
CA THR A 118 -6.55 5.39 -3.51
C THR A 118 -5.47 5.13 -4.56
N GLU A 119 -4.28 4.67 -4.16
CA GLU A 119 -3.24 4.23 -5.09
C GLU A 119 -3.70 3.05 -5.98
N LYS A 120 -4.72 2.29 -5.55
CA LYS A 120 -5.30 1.23 -6.36
C LYS A 120 -5.94 1.75 -7.65
N TRP A 121 -6.48 2.97 -7.67
CA TRP A 121 -7.05 3.53 -8.90
C TRP A 121 -6.00 3.62 -10.02
N GLU A 122 -4.84 4.19 -9.70
CA GLU A 122 -3.77 4.31 -10.69
C GLU A 122 -3.16 2.96 -11.05
N LEU A 123 -2.98 2.07 -10.06
CA LEU A 123 -2.49 0.72 -10.28
C LEU A 123 -3.42 -0.07 -11.21
N PHE A 124 -4.72 -0.06 -10.95
CA PHE A 124 -5.71 -0.77 -11.76
C PHE A 124 -5.81 -0.22 -13.18
N LYS A 125 -5.74 1.11 -13.31
CA LYS A 125 -5.71 1.77 -14.62
C LYS A 125 -4.44 1.43 -15.40
N LEU A 126 -3.27 1.46 -14.75
CA LEU A 126 -1.98 1.12 -15.37
C LEU A 126 -1.96 -0.32 -15.89
N LEU A 127 -2.49 -1.25 -15.12
CA LEU A 127 -2.51 -2.67 -15.47
C LEU A 127 -3.70 -3.07 -16.34
N ASP A 128 -4.67 -2.19 -16.54
CA ASP A 128 -6.00 -2.54 -17.07
C ASP A 128 -6.59 -3.76 -16.32
N ALA A 129 -6.41 -3.74 -15.00
CA ALA A 129 -6.56 -4.91 -14.15
C ALA A 129 -7.97 -5.52 -14.23
N THR A 130 -9.00 -4.69 -14.26
CA THR A 130 -10.41 -5.17 -14.34
C THR A 130 -10.66 -5.96 -15.60
N ASN A 131 -10.17 -5.50 -16.75
CA ASN A 131 -10.37 -6.20 -18.03
C ASN A 131 -9.56 -7.49 -18.12
N HIS A 132 -8.34 -7.50 -17.54
CA HIS A 132 -7.47 -8.66 -17.62
C HIS A 132 -7.74 -9.74 -16.56
N THR A 133 -8.27 -9.37 -15.40
CA THR A 133 -8.43 -10.31 -14.27
C THR A 133 -9.85 -10.47 -13.77
N GLY A 134 -10.77 -9.60 -14.20
CA GLY A 134 -12.13 -9.54 -13.65
C GLY A 134 -12.21 -8.92 -12.23
N ILE A 135 -11.10 -8.50 -11.65
CA ILE A 135 -11.11 -7.86 -10.33
C ILE A 135 -11.70 -6.45 -10.46
N SER A 136 -12.71 -6.15 -9.67
CA SER A 136 -13.28 -4.81 -9.53
C SER A 136 -12.95 -4.20 -8.17
N LEU A 137 -13.08 -2.87 -8.05
CA LEU A 137 -12.93 -2.14 -6.80
C LEU A 137 -14.29 -1.67 -6.31
N THR A 138 -14.55 -1.85 -5.02
CA THR A 138 -15.73 -1.28 -4.34
C THR A 138 -15.53 0.22 -4.08
N GLU A 139 -16.55 0.91 -3.60
CA GLU A 139 -16.45 2.33 -3.18
C GLU A 139 -15.38 2.57 -2.09
N SER A 140 -15.16 1.59 -1.22
CA SER A 140 -14.11 1.62 -0.21
C SER A 140 -12.75 1.12 -0.71
N LEU A 141 -12.63 0.83 -2.02
CA LEU A 141 -11.44 0.31 -2.67
C LEU A 141 -11.00 -1.08 -2.14
N ALA A 142 -11.95 -1.87 -1.64
CA ALA A 142 -11.76 -3.29 -1.49
C ALA A 142 -11.87 -3.99 -2.85
N MET A 143 -11.08 -5.04 -3.04
CA MET A 143 -11.15 -5.84 -4.27
C MET A 143 -12.29 -6.86 -4.22
N PHE A 144 -12.94 -7.07 -5.36
CA PHE A 144 -13.89 -8.15 -5.57
C PHE A 144 -13.51 -8.92 -6.85
N PRO A 145 -13.35 -10.26 -6.80
CA PRO A 145 -13.51 -11.16 -5.64
C PRO A 145 -12.57 -10.83 -4.47
N ALA A 146 -12.97 -11.16 -3.24
CA ALA A 146 -12.20 -10.85 -2.03
C ALA A 146 -10.83 -11.56 -2.02
N SER A 147 -10.77 -12.81 -2.49
CA SER A 147 -9.53 -13.57 -2.64
C SER A 147 -8.69 -13.06 -3.81
N SER A 148 -8.26 -11.80 -3.70
CA SER A 148 -7.46 -11.06 -4.68
C SER A 148 -6.33 -10.31 -4.00
N VAL A 149 -5.20 -10.16 -4.70
CA VAL A 149 -4.02 -9.42 -4.22
C VAL A 149 -3.57 -8.47 -5.32
N SER A 150 -3.21 -7.24 -4.96
CA SER A 150 -2.60 -6.28 -5.87
C SER A 150 -1.53 -5.46 -5.17
N GLY A 151 -0.52 -5.01 -5.89
CA GLY A 151 0.57 -4.26 -5.31
C GLY A 151 1.58 -3.76 -6.34
N LEU A 152 2.64 -3.17 -5.81
CA LEU A 152 3.76 -2.64 -6.56
C LEU A 152 5.00 -3.52 -6.38
N TYR A 153 5.92 -3.50 -7.35
CA TYR A 153 7.23 -4.14 -7.23
C TYR A 153 8.34 -3.10 -7.22
N PHE A 154 9.20 -3.18 -6.21
CA PHE A 154 10.43 -2.39 -6.12
C PHE A 154 11.63 -3.33 -6.10
N ALA A 155 12.56 -3.11 -7.03
CA ALA A 155 13.75 -3.97 -7.24
C ALA A 155 15.02 -3.45 -6.54
N HIS A 156 14.94 -2.32 -5.82
CA HIS A 156 16.11 -1.73 -5.16
C HIS A 156 16.73 -2.72 -4.16
N PRO A 157 18.06 -2.92 -4.14
CA PRO A 157 18.70 -3.91 -3.28
C PRO A 157 18.52 -3.65 -1.78
N GLU A 158 18.32 -2.39 -1.39
CA GLU A 158 18.08 -2.00 0.00
C GLU A 158 16.59 -1.77 0.30
N ALA A 159 15.71 -2.13 -0.64
CA ALA A 159 14.27 -2.04 -0.41
C ALA A 159 13.86 -2.95 0.75
N LYS A 160 13.05 -2.42 1.65
CA LYS A 160 12.55 -3.11 2.82
C LYS A 160 11.17 -2.60 3.21
N TYR A 161 10.40 -3.43 3.87
CA TYR A 161 9.13 -3.01 4.44
C TYR A 161 9.35 -2.11 5.66
N PHE A 162 8.47 -1.13 5.80
CA PHE A 162 8.40 -0.22 6.94
C PHE A 162 6.95 0.22 7.15
N ALA A 163 6.65 0.76 8.31
CA ALA A 163 5.38 1.42 8.54
C ALA A 163 5.59 2.93 8.41
N VAL A 164 4.76 3.60 7.60
CA VAL A 164 4.75 5.07 7.51
C VAL A 164 4.48 5.68 8.89
N GLY A 165 3.61 5.06 9.68
CA GLY A 165 3.26 5.50 11.01
C GLY A 165 2.31 6.70 10.97
N LYS A 166 2.45 7.62 11.92
CA LYS A 166 1.59 8.81 12.03
C LYS A 166 2.03 9.91 11.08
N LEU A 167 1.04 10.63 10.56
CA LEU A 167 1.19 11.70 9.57
C LEU A 167 0.65 13.02 10.14
N ASP A 168 1.43 14.07 10.00
CA ASP A 168 1.04 15.43 10.39
C ASP A 168 0.39 16.19 9.24
N ARG A 169 -0.23 17.33 9.56
CA ARG A 169 -0.99 18.16 8.59
C ARG A 169 -0.16 18.62 7.41
N ASP A 170 1.09 18.97 7.62
CA ASP A 170 2.02 19.44 6.58
C ASP A 170 2.16 18.40 5.47
N GLN A 171 2.38 17.14 5.83
CA GLN A 171 2.51 16.08 4.84
C GLN A 171 1.18 15.75 4.15
N ILE A 172 0.05 15.77 4.89
CA ILE A 172 -1.26 15.53 4.30
C ILE A 172 -1.61 16.61 3.25
N HIS A 173 -1.33 17.88 3.53
CA HIS A 173 -1.54 18.98 2.58
C HIS A 173 -0.64 18.86 1.33
N ASP A 174 0.65 18.56 1.52
CA ASP A 174 1.57 18.32 0.40
C ASP A 174 1.12 17.12 -0.44
N TYR A 175 0.74 16.03 0.21
CA TYR A 175 0.26 14.81 -0.45
C TYR A 175 -1.03 15.06 -1.26
N ALA A 176 -2.02 15.73 -0.67
CA ALA A 176 -3.26 16.11 -1.33
C ALA A 176 -2.99 16.97 -2.58
N THR A 177 -2.11 17.97 -2.47
CA THR A 177 -1.69 18.82 -3.58
C THR A 177 -1.07 18.00 -4.72
N ARG A 178 -0.14 17.09 -4.41
CA ARG A 178 0.50 16.24 -5.42
C ARG A 178 -0.46 15.25 -6.09
N LYS A 179 -1.49 14.81 -5.38
CA LYS A 179 -2.55 13.93 -5.93
C LYS A 179 -3.68 14.69 -6.61
N ASN A 180 -3.66 16.01 -6.61
CA ASN A 180 -4.77 16.85 -7.08
C ASN A 180 -6.10 16.46 -6.39
N MET A 181 -6.06 16.31 -5.08
CA MET A 181 -7.13 15.88 -4.20
C MET A 181 -7.37 16.95 -3.13
N GLU A 182 -8.60 17.10 -2.66
CA GLU A 182 -8.86 17.99 -1.53
C GLU A 182 -8.22 17.44 -0.22
N PRO A 183 -7.64 18.30 0.64
CA PRO A 183 -7.04 17.86 1.89
C PRO A 183 -7.99 17.04 2.78
N THR A 184 -9.26 17.43 2.84
CA THR A 184 -10.29 16.70 3.59
C THR A 184 -10.56 15.29 3.06
N GLU A 185 -10.39 15.09 1.76
CA GLU A 185 -10.49 13.77 1.15
C GLU A 185 -9.26 12.91 1.50
N ALA A 186 -8.06 13.47 1.45
CA ALA A 186 -6.86 12.79 1.89
C ALA A 186 -6.92 12.41 3.38
N GLU A 187 -7.42 13.32 4.23
CA GLU A 187 -7.67 13.05 5.66
C GLU A 187 -8.66 11.91 5.86
N ARG A 188 -9.72 11.83 5.05
CA ARG A 188 -10.70 10.73 5.11
C ARG A 188 -10.07 9.38 4.83
N TRP A 189 -9.27 9.27 3.76
CA TRP A 189 -8.62 8.02 3.37
C TRP A 189 -7.51 7.61 4.33
N LEU A 190 -6.79 8.58 4.89
CA LEU A 190 -5.65 8.36 5.78
C LEU A 190 -5.99 8.51 7.27
N ARG A 191 -7.29 8.59 7.62
CA ARG A 191 -7.75 8.86 9.00
C ARG A 191 -7.07 8.00 10.09
N PRO A 192 -6.86 6.69 9.92
CA PRO A 192 -6.18 5.87 10.93
C PRO A 192 -4.71 6.25 11.17
N TYR A 193 -4.11 6.94 10.22
CA TYR A 193 -2.70 7.33 10.23
C TYR A 193 -2.47 8.77 10.67
N LEU A 194 -3.51 9.57 10.86
CA LEU A 194 -3.36 10.96 11.28
C LEU A 194 -2.82 11.05 12.73
N ASN A 195 -1.92 12.02 12.94
CA ASN A 195 -1.41 12.40 14.25
C ASN A 195 -2.20 13.56 14.88
N TYR A 196 -3.35 13.87 14.33
CA TYR A 196 -4.26 14.93 14.77
C TYR A 196 -5.71 14.53 14.50
N ASP A 197 -6.63 15.22 15.15
CA ASP A 197 -8.07 15.10 14.85
C ASP A 197 -8.43 16.09 13.72
N PRO A 198 -8.85 15.61 12.52
CA PRO A 198 -9.23 16.48 11.42
C PRO A 198 -10.48 17.30 11.72
N ASP A 199 -11.35 16.82 12.61
CA ASP A 199 -12.59 17.50 13.01
C ASP A 199 -12.35 18.56 14.10
N SER A 200 -11.14 18.62 14.69
CA SER A 200 -10.80 19.63 15.70
C SER A 200 -10.69 21.02 15.04
N VAL A 201 -11.47 21.96 15.52
CA VAL A 201 -11.34 23.38 15.13
C VAL A 201 -9.92 23.84 15.48
N LEU A 202 -9.16 24.33 14.50
CA LEU A 202 -7.86 24.95 14.72
C LEU A 202 -8.07 26.17 15.65
N THR A 203 -7.89 25.99 16.95
CA THR A 203 -7.60 27.11 17.83
C THR A 203 -6.29 27.69 17.31
N LYS A 204 -6.35 28.90 16.75
CA LYS A 204 -5.17 29.63 16.27
C LYS A 204 -4.07 29.51 17.33
N PRO A 205 -2.84 29.12 16.98
CA PRO A 205 -1.76 29.21 17.94
C PRO A 205 -1.67 30.65 18.41
N CYS A 206 -1.81 30.85 19.71
CA CYS A 206 -1.51 32.10 20.35
C CYS A 206 -0.03 32.40 20.09
N LEU A 207 0.28 33.33 19.19
CA LEU A 207 1.64 33.81 19.00
C LEU A 207 2.11 34.37 20.35
N PRO A 208 3.19 33.85 20.97
CA PRO A 208 3.75 34.46 22.16
C PRO A 208 4.45 35.75 21.75
N GLY A 209 3.92 36.88 22.23
CA GLY A 209 4.65 38.13 22.23
C GLY A 209 4.10 39.31 21.44
N ALA A 210 2.85 39.73 21.68
CA ALA A 210 2.48 41.12 21.50
C ALA A 210 2.63 41.83 22.86
N LYS A 211 3.72 42.58 23.07
CA LYS A 211 3.85 43.53 24.18
C LYS A 211 2.77 44.57 24.01
N VAL A 212 1.86 44.64 24.98
CA VAL A 212 0.98 45.79 25.14
C VAL A 212 1.84 46.95 25.64
N GLU A 213 2.20 47.89 24.79
CA GLU A 213 2.69 49.17 25.21
C GLU A 213 1.50 49.94 25.79
N SER A 214 1.57 50.18 27.10
CA SER A 214 0.70 51.10 27.82
C SER A 214 1.03 52.53 27.38
N MET A 215 0.10 53.18 26.70
CA MET A 215 0.07 54.62 26.63
C MET A 215 -0.67 55.15 27.85
N VAL A 216 0.07 55.89 28.70
CA VAL A 216 -0.44 56.86 29.65
C VAL A 216 -0.77 58.14 28.91
#